data_d8dba6db9b1b712d80eef7ad6f993d7f
#
_entry.id   d8dba6db9b1b712d80eef7ad6f993d7f
#
_cell.length_a   1.000
_cell.length_b   1.000
_cell.length_c   1.000
_cell.angle_alpha   90.00
_cell.angle_beta   90.00
_cell.angle_gamma   90.00
#
_symmetry.space_group_name_H-M   'P 1'
#
loop_
_entity.id
_entity.type
_entity.pdbx_description
1 polymer ?
#
loop_
_entity_poly.entity_id
_entity_poly.type
_entity_poly.pdbx_seq_one_letter_code
_entity_poly.pdbx_strand_id
1 'polypeptide(L)'
;QSAQPGFVPKLNFGLGVSPRLVGGTSFDDKPALDQAQIERLADASLHSIEKTRQILRAWHRQGHLLADIYIGGIAPAARLIGERWSADEVDFVHCTIAHSRLHQILYEFSAEFLSEAYSGPNGLSLLLMSEPGSQHGLGVFMVSEFFRQAGWTVTLAAPQDIAEFKLSFHADWFDAVALSI
;
A
#
# COMPACT_ATOMS: atom_id res chain seq x y z
N GLN A 1 20.12 -10.76 25.11
CA GLN A 1 19.03 -9.81 25.35
C GLN A 1 17.99 -10.06 24.26
N SER A 2 16.84 -10.58 24.67
CA SER A 2 15.74 -11.02 23.81
C SER A 2 15.05 -9.84 23.14
N ALA A 3 14.99 -9.85 21.82
CA ALA A 3 14.17 -8.96 21.02
C ALA A 3 12.69 -9.31 21.23
N GLN A 4 11.89 -8.33 21.59
CA GLN A 4 10.44 -8.49 21.70
C GLN A 4 9.80 -8.54 20.31
N PRO A 5 8.74 -9.33 20.08
CA PRO A 5 8.05 -9.38 18.81
C PRO A 5 7.33 -8.06 18.52
N GLY A 6 7.50 -7.59 17.29
CA GLY A 6 7.00 -6.31 16.81
C GLY A 6 5.49 -6.11 17.01
N PHE A 7 5.17 -4.98 17.59
CA PHE A 7 3.82 -4.45 17.73
C PHE A 7 3.23 -4.20 16.34
N VAL A 8 2.19 -4.93 15.96
CA VAL A 8 1.38 -4.65 14.78
C VAL A 8 0.28 -3.69 15.21
N PRO A 9 0.32 -2.40 14.81
CA PRO A 9 -0.77 -1.48 15.13
C PRO A 9 -2.04 -1.92 14.41
N LYS A 10 -3.08 -2.26 15.17
CA LYS A 10 -4.43 -2.34 14.62
C LYS A 10 -4.85 -0.92 14.27
N LEU A 11 -4.88 -0.60 12.98
CA LEU A 11 -5.50 0.62 12.47
C LEU A 11 -7.00 0.55 12.78
N ASN A 12 -7.39 1.15 13.90
CA ASN A 12 -8.79 1.31 14.26
C ASN A 12 -9.24 2.67 13.72
N PHE A 13 -9.83 2.68 12.53
CA PHE A 13 -10.46 3.87 11.97
C PHE A 13 -11.75 4.15 12.74
N GLY A 14 -11.63 4.79 13.88
CA GLY A 14 -12.73 5.27 14.70
C GLY A 14 -13.42 6.52 14.13
N LEU A 15 -13.63 6.56 12.82
CA LEU A 15 -14.52 7.51 12.18
C LEU A 15 -15.80 6.75 11.87
N GLY A 16 -16.86 7.02 12.66
CA GLY A 16 -18.20 6.49 12.47
C GLY A 16 -18.91 6.97 11.20
N VAL A 17 -18.25 6.78 10.07
CA VAL A 17 -18.80 6.95 8.72
C VAL A 17 -18.78 5.59 8.08
N SER A 18 -19.85 4.83 8.22
CA SER A 18 -20.10 3.72 7.32
C SER A 18 -20.22 4.28 5.91
N PRO A 19 -19.37 3.87 4.94
CA PRO A 19 -19.58 4.24 3.56
C PRO A 19 -20.91 3.62 3.11
N ARG A 20 -21.93 4.44 2.91
CA ARG A 20 -23.13 4.01 2.18
C ARG A 20 -22.70 3.79 0.74
N LEU A 21 -22.47 2.53 0.39
CA LEU A 21 -22.35 2.10 -0.99
C LEU A 21 -23.70 2.35 -1.70
N VAL A 22 -23.73 3.34 -2.58
CA VAL A 22 -24.86 3.60 -3.48
C VAL A 22 -24.69 2.70 -4.70
N GLY A 23 -25.65 1.80 -4.90
CA GLY A 23 -25.80 1.04 -6.15
C GLY A 23 -25.37 -0.43 -6.02
N GLY A 24 -26.37 -1.31 -5.86
CA GLY A 24 -26.24 -2.74 -5.68
C GLY A 24 -25.57 -3.46 -6.85
N THR A 25 -24.39 -3.94 -6.57
CA THR A 25 -23.88 -5.22 -7.02
C THR A 25 -23.23 -5.85 -5.78
N SER A 26 -23.66 -7.06 -5.47
CA SER A 26 -23.16 -7.86 -4.34
C SER A 26 -21.65 -8.08 -4.53
N PHE A 27 -20.82 -7.36 -3.79
CA PHE A 27 -19.36 -7.48 -3.80
C PHE A 27 -18.86 -8.63 -2.90
N ASP A 28 -19.79 -9.47 -2.39
CA ASP A 28 -19.55 -10.40 -1.28
C ASP A 28 -19.24 -11.85 -1.71
N ASP A 29 -19.03 -12.13 -3.00
CA ASP A 29 -19.01 -13.52 -3.48
C ASP A 29 -17.64 -14.01 -4.01
N LYS A 30 -16.56 -13.22 -3.86
CA LYS A 30 -15.24 -13.69 -4.25
C LYS A 30 -14.40 -14.13 -3.05
N PRO A 31 -13.83 -15.34 -3.11
CA PRO A 31 -12.92 -15.76 -2.06
C PRO A 31 -11.71 -14.83 -2.00
N ALA A 32 -11.29 -14.49 -0.80
CA ALA A 32 -10.02 -13.77 -0.57
C ALA A 32 -8.86 -14.51 -1.25
N LEU A 33 -7.82 -13.77 -1.63
CA LEU A 33 -6.61 -14.38 -2.17
C LEU A 33 -6.01 -15.32 -1.13
N ASP A 34 -5.71 -16.54 -1.56
CA ASP A 34 -5.19 -17.58 -0.68
C ASP A 34 -3.66 -17.47 -0.50
N GLN A 35 -3.13 -18.21 0.47
CA GLN A 35 -1.71 -18.20 0.80
C GLN A 35 -0.83 -18.63 -0.40
N ALA A 36 -1.26 -19.60 -1.20
CA ALA A 36 -0.51 -20.07 -2.36
C ALA A 36 -0.45 -19.00 -3.47
N GLN A 37 -1.49 -18.19 -3.61
CA GLN A 37 -1.51 -17.05 -4.52
C GLN A 37 -0.54 -15.95 -4.05
N ILE A 38 -0.50 -15.66 -2.74
CA ILE A 38 0.41 -14.69 -2.13
C ILE A 38 1.87 -15.14 -2.32
N GLU A 39 2.18 -16.40 -2.04
CA GLU A 39 3.51 -16.99 -2.24
C GLU A 39 3.97 -16.90 -3.69
N ARG A 40 3.08 -17.23 -4.63
CA ARG A 40 3.36 -17.11 -6.07
C ARG A 40 3.64 -15.67 -6.49
N LEU A 41 2.93 -14.69 -5.91
CA LEU A 41 3.19 -13.27 -6.17
C LEU A 41 4.54 -12.84 -5.61
N ALA A 42 4.87 -13.26 -4.38
CA ALA A 42 6.17 -12.99 -3.76
C ALA A 42 7.32 -13.57 -4.59
N ASP A 43 7.21 -14.83 -5.01
CA ASP A 43 8.21 -15.48 -5.85
C ASP A 43 8.37 -14.78 -7.22
N ALA A 44 7.26 -14.43 -7.85
CA ALA A 44 7.31 -13.67 -9.11
C ALA A 44 8.01 -12.33 -8.92
N SER A 45 7.74 -11.62 -7.82
CA SER A 45 8.32 -10.31 -7.52
C SER A 45 9.83 -10.37 -7.32
N LEU A 46 10.34 -11.47 -6.76
CA LEU A 46 11.78 -11.70 -6.62
C LEU A 46 12.48 -11.89 -7.99
N HIS A 47 11.79 -12.39 -9.02
CA HIS A 47 12.44 -12.82 -10.26
C HIS A 47 12.08 -11.94 -11.48
N SER A 48 10.83 -11.50 -11.62
CA SER A 48 10.37 -10.85 -12.86
C SER A 48 9.21 -9.89 -12.64
N ILE A 49 9.41 -8.63 -13.01
CA ILE A 49 8.34 -7.63 -13.00
C ILE A 49 7.19 -8.01 -13.95
N GLU A 50 7.49 -8.61 -15.09
CA GLU A 50 6.48 -9.04 -16.07
C GLU A 50 5.57 -10.13 -15.50
N LYS A 51 6.16 -11.14 -14.83
CA LYS A 51 5.38 -12.20 -14.18
C LYS A 51 4.52 -11.64 -13.05
N THR A 52 5.09 -10.74 -12.24
CA THR A 52 4.36 -10.05 -11.18
C THR A 52 3.15 -9.29 -11.74
N ARG A 53 3.36 -8.48 -12.79
CA ARG A 53 2.31 -7.74 -13.48
C ARG A 53 1.23 -8.67 -14.05
N GLN A 54 1.62 -9.77 -14.68
CA GLN A 54 0.70 -10.75 -15.26
C GLN A 54 -0.19 -11.39 -14.19
N ILE A 55 0.35 -11.73 -13.02
CA ILE A 55 -0.43 -12.29 -11.89
C ILE A 55 -1.48 -11.27 -11.43
N LEU A 56 -1.08 -10.03 -11.15
CA LEU A 56 -1.97 -8.99 -10.66
C LEU A 56 -3.05 -8.63 -11.70
N ARG A 57 -2.68 -8.51 -12.98
CA ARG A 57 -3.64 -8.33 -14.08
C ARG A 57 -4.59 -9.52 -14.25
N ALA A 58 -4.13 -10.75 -13.99
CA ALA A 58 -4.97 -11.93 -14.03
C ALA A 58 -6.02 -11.91 -12.93
N TRP A 59 -5.65 -11.56 -11.69
CA TRP A 59 -6.59 -11.42 -10.58
C TRP A 59 -7.63 -10.32 -10.85
N HIS A 60 -7.18 -9.18 -11.37
CA HIS A 60 -8.10 -8.09 -11.74
C HIS A 60 -9.09 -8.52 -12.84
N ARG A 61 -8.63 -9.19 -13.90
CA ARG A 61 -9.52 -9.78 -14.94
C ARG A 61 -10.46 -10.84 -14.40
N GLN A 62 -10.08 -11.55 -13.34
CA GLN A 62 -10.96 -12.48 -12.63
C GLN A 62 -11.98 -11.77 -11.76
N GLY A 63 -11.93 -10.41 -11.70
CA GLY A 63 -12.88 -9.51 -11.04
C GLY A 63 -12.54 -9.21 -9.59
N HIS A 64 -11.31 -9.46 -9.11
CA HIS A 64 -10.87 -8.84 -7.87
C HIS A 64 -10.71 -7.33 -8.09
N LEU A 65 -11.21 -6.51 -7.17
CA LEU A 65 -10.96 -5.08 -7.18
C LEU A 65 -9.48 -4.80 -6.90
N LEU A 66 -8.96 -3.70 -7.42
CA LEU A 66 -7.58 -3.31 -7.14
C LEU A 66 -7.35 -3.06 -5.64
N ALA A 67 -8.37 -2.57 -4.92
CA ALA A 67 -8.32 -2.44 -3.46
C ALA A 67 -8.05 -3.78 -2.75
N ASP A 68 -8.72 -4.87 -3.17
CA ASP A 68 -8.53 -6.20 -2.62
C ASP A 68 -7.16 -6.77 -3.01
N ILE A 69 -6.72 -6.51 -4.24
CA ILE A 69 -5.38 -6.89 -4.72
C ILE A 69 -4.29 -6.17 -3.92
N TYR A 70 -4.46 -4.88 -3.61
CA TYR A 70 -3.49 -4.12 -2.81
C TYR A 70 -3.39 -4.67 -1.39
N ILE A 71 -4.52 -4.82 -0.70
CA ILE A 71 -4.55 -5.21 0.71
C ILE A 71 -4.36 -6.72 0.88
N GLY A 72 -5.03 -7.53 0.06
CA GLY A 72 -5.04 -8.99 0.17
C GLY A 72 -3.93 -9.70 -0.60
N GLY A 73 -3.30 -9.04 -1.56
CA GLY A 73 -2.25 -9.60 -2.41
C GLY A 73 -0.89 -8.94 -2.22
N ILE A 74 -0.77 -7.67 -2.60
CA ILE A 74 0.54 -6.98 -2.63
C ILE A 74 1.11 -6.79 -1.22
N ALA A 75 0.30 -6.32 -0.25
CA ALA A 75 0.79 -6.09 1.10
C ALA A 75 1.26 -7.39 1.80
N PRO A 76 0.50 -8.52 1.74
CA PRO A 76 0.99 -9.79 2.27
C PRO A 76 2.23 -10.33 1.53
N ALA A 77 2.30 -10.20 0.21
CA ALA A 77 3.47 -10.64 -0.56
C ALA A 77 4.73 -9.84 -0.19
N ALA A 78 4.62 -8.52 -0.05
CA ALA A 78 5.71 -7.67 0.40
C ALA A 78 6.19 -8.05 1.81
N ARG A 79 5.25 -8.32 2.73
CA ARG A 79 5.59 -8.81 4.08
C ARG A 79 6.32 -10.14 4.03
N LEU A 80 5.83 -11.10 3.26
CA LEU A 80 6.45 -12.42 3.09
C LEU A 80 7.89 -12.30 2.56
N ILE A 81 8.14 -11.40 1.59
CA ILE A 81 9.50 -11.12 1.10
C ILE A 81 10.39 -10.59 2.23
N GLY A 82 9.88 -9.70 3.07
CA GLY A 82 10.60 -9.18 4.25
C GLY A 82 10.88 -10.26 5.30
N GLU A 83 9.94 -11.16 5.54
CA GLU A 83 10.11 -12.31 6.44
C GLU A 83 11.20 -13.27 5.94
N ARG A 84 11.20 -13.57 4.63
CA ARG A 84 12.25 -14.40 4.00
C ARG A 84 13.63 -13.74 4.06
N TRP A 85 13.72 -12.42 3.91
CA TRP A 85 14.95 -11.69 4.14
C TRP A 85 15.41 -11.80 5.60
N SER A 86 14.52 -11.66 6.56
CA SER A 86 14.83 -11.78 7.97
C SER A 86 15.24 -13.23 8.38
N ALA A 87 14.84 -14.22 7.59
CA ALA A 87 15.21 -15.63 7.76
C ALA A 87 16.45 -16.04 6.95
N ASP A 88 17.17 -15.09 6.34
CA ASP A 88 18.33 -15.32 5.45
C ASP A 88 18.02 -16.20 4.21
N GLU A 89 16.73 -16.33 3.82
CA GLU A 89 16.32 -17.08 2.63
C GLU A 89 16.45 -16.21 1.35
N VAL A 90 16.41 -14.89 1.48
CA VAL A 90 16.53 -13.89 0.42
C VAL A 90 17.52 -12.82 0.86
N ASP A 91 18.46 -12.47 0.02
CA ASP A 91 19.40 -11.40 0.32
C ASP A 91 18.77 -10.00 0.19
N PHE A 92 19.43 -9.00 0.77
CA PHE A 92 18.97 -7.61 0.81
C PHE A 92 18.72 -7.02 -0.60
N VAL A 93 19.55 -7.36 -1.57
CA VAL A 93 19.45 -6.82 -2.94
C VAL A 93 18.20 -7.34 -3.62
N HIS A 94 17.95 -8.65 -3.55
CA HIS A 94 16.75 -9.26 -4.12
C HIS A 94 15.48 -8.78 -3.41
N CYS A 95 15.51 -8.64 -2.09
CA CYS A 95 14.41 -8.07 -1.30
C CYS A 95 14.07 -6.65 -1.79
N THR A 96 15.08 -5.77 -1.89
CA THR A 96 14.92 -4.39 -2.34
C THR A 96 14.38 -4.30 -3.77
N ILE A 97 14.92 -5.11 -4.69
CA ILE A 97 14.44 -5.17 -6.08
C ILE A 97 12.99 -5.64 -6.15
N ALA A 98 12.61 -6.65 -5.36
CA ALA A 98 11.23 -7.14 -5.32
C ALA A 98 10.24 -6.05 -4.84
N HIS A 99 10.57 -5.33 -3.77
CA HIS A 99 9.78 -4.20 -3.31
C HIS A 99 9.68 -3.07 -4.34
N SER A 100 10.77 -2.75 -5.03
CA SER A 100 10.77 -1.77 -6.12
C SER A 100 9.85 -2.17 -7.27
N ARG A 101 9.81 -3.46 -7.63
CA ARG A 101 8.92 -3.98 -8.68
C ARG A 101 7.46 -3.87 -8.26
N LEU A 102 7.13 -4.24 -7.03
CA LEU A 102 5.78 -4.08 -6.49
C LEU A 102 5.35 -2.61 -6.51
N HIS A 103 6.24 -1.71 -6.09
CA HIS A 103 5.98 -0.27 -6.09
C HIS A 103 5.75 0.27 -7.50
N GLN A 104 6.59 -0.13 -8.47
CA GLN A 104 6.41 0.26 -9.86
C GLN A 104 5.04 -0.17 -10.40
N ILE A 105 4.60 -1.39 -10.10
CA ILE A 105 3.29 -1.88 -10.55
C ILE A 105 2.14 -1.13 -9.87
N LEU A 106 2.27 -0.75 -8.60
CA LEU A 106 1.29 0.12 -7.95
C LEU A 106 1.14 1.46 -8.68
N TYR A 107 2.24 2.08 -9.10
CA TYR A 107 2.18 3.28 -9.94
C TYR A 107 1.47 3.05 -11.28
N GLU A 108 1.73 1.91 -11.93
CA GLU A 108 1.08 1.56 -13.19
C GLU A 108 -0.45 1.37 -13.02
N PHE A 109 -0.89 0.92 -11.86
CA PHE A 109 -2.30 0.68 -11.55
C PHE A 109 -3.03 1.90 -10.95
N SER A 110 -2.30 2.94 -10.55
CA SER A 110 -2.85 4.08 -9.81
C SER A 110 -4.06 4.72 -10.50
N ALA A 111 -3.97 5.02 -11.80
CA ALA A 111 -5.08 5.65 -12.52
C ALA A 111 -6.33 4.75 -12.57
N GLU A 112 -6.15 3.44 -12.77
CA GLU A 112 -7.21 2.45 -12.80
C GLU A 112 -7.82 2.27 -11.40
N PHE A 113 -6.97 2.18 -10.36
CA PHE A 113 -7.40 2.12 -8.96
C PHE A 113 -8.27 3.31 -8.56
N LEU A 114 -7.84 4.52 -8.91
CA LEU A 114 -8.62 5.72 -8.62
C LEU A 114 -9.96 5.72 -9.35
N SER A 115 -10.02 5.21 -10.58
CA SER A 115 -11.26 5.17 -11.38
C SER A 115 -12.29 4.16 -10.88
N GLU A 116 -11.90 3.11 -10.16
CA GLU A 116 -12.82 2.07 -9.68
C GLU A 116 -13.87 2.58 -8.69
N ALA A 117 -13.48 3.52 -7.81
CA ALA A 117 -14.37 3.99 -6.75
C ALA A 117 -14.13 5.47 -6.37
N TYR A 118 -13.78 6.31 -7.33
CA TYR A 118 -13.51 7.73 -7.05
C TYR A 118 -14.73 8.47 -6.53
N SER A 119 -14.61 9.01 -5.32
CA SER A 119 -15.70 9.71 -4.63
C SER A 119 -15.85 11.19 -5.03
N GLY A 120 -15.00 11.72 -5.90
CA GLY A 120 -14.89 13.14 -6.18
C GLY A 120 -14.10 13.89 -5.08
N PRO A 121 -13.62 15.13 -5.37
CA PRO A 121 -12.86 15.88 -4.39
C PRO A 121 -13.73 16.26 -3.19
N ASN A 122 -13.25 16.03 -1.98
CA ASN A 122 -13.94 16.33 -0.72
C ASN A 122 -13.45 17.62 -0.04
N GLY A 123 -12.47 18.31 -0.64
CA GLY A 123 -11.89 19.55 -0.14
C GLY A 123 -10.90 19.39 1.02
N LEU A 124 -10.63 18.15 1.45
CA LEU A 124 -9.70 17.86 2.54
C LEU A 124 -8.29 17.57 2.01
N SER A 125 -7.28 17.96 2.79
CA SER A 125 -5.86 17.80 2.50
C SER A 125 -5.15 16.95 3.56
N LEU A 126 -4.32 16.02 3.11
CA LEU A 126 -3.54 15.11 3.95
C LEU A 126 -2.05 15.25 3.64
N LEU A 127 -1.25 15.49 4.66
CA LEU A 127 0.19 15.24 4.60
C LEU A 127 0.46 13.83 5.12
N LEU A 128 0.98 12.97 4.26
CA LEU A 128 1.37 11.60 4.62
C LEU A 128 2.87 11.46 4.47
N MET A 129 3.54 11.09 5.56
CA MET A 129 5.00 11.03 5.64
C MET A 129 5.46 9.66 6.10
N SER A 130 6.64 9.26 5.64
CA SER A 130 7.41 8.20 6.27
C SER A 130 8.31 8.76 7.38
N GLU A 131 8.72 7.89 8.31
CA GLU A 131 9.76 8.22 9.28
C GLU A 131 11.04 8.68 8.56
N PRO A 132 11.76 9.71 9.09
CA PRO A 132 12.98 10.20 8.46
C PRO A 132 14.01 9.10 8.21
N GLY A 133 14.48 9.00 6.97
CA GLY A 133 15.41 7.96 6.53
C GLY A 133 14.79 6.59 6.27
N SER A 134 13.48 6.42 6.46
CA SER A 134 12.78 5.18 6.15
C SER A 134 12.70 4.94 4.64
N GLN A 135 12.95 3.69 4.25
CA GLN A 135 12.81 3.23 2.86
C GLN A 135 11.45 2.53 2.60
N HIS A 136 10.53 2.57 3.58
CA HIS A 136 9.23 1.88 3.51
C HIS A 136 8.18 2.67 2.71
N GLY A 137 8.49 2.97 1.43
CA GLY A 137 7.60 3.77 0.58
C GLY A 137 6.35 3.02 0.08
N LEU A 138 6.38 1.68 -0.01
CA LEU A 138 5.28 0.88 -0.58
C LEU A 138 3.97 1.06 0.18
N GLY A 139 3.99 0.89 1.51
CA GLY A 139 2.81 1.03 2.36
C GLY A 139 2.27 2.45 2.37
N VAL A 140 3.15 3.45 2.45
CA VAL A 140 2.79 4.88 2.40
C VAL A 140 2.11 5.21 1.08
N PHE A 141 2.66 4.73 -0.04
CA PHE A 141 2.06 4.93 -1.35
C PHE A 141 0.67 4.27 -1.44
N MET A 142 0.53 3.02 -1.00
CA MET A 142 -0.78 2.34 -0.99
C MET A 142 -1.82 3.14 -0.18
N VAL A 143 -1.47 3.56 1.03
CA VAL A 143 -2.37 4.38 1.87
C VAL A 143 -2.76 5.67 1.16
N SER A 144 -1.80 6.34 0.49
CA SER A 144 -2.08 7.57 -0.25
C SER A 144 -3.13 7.37 -1.36
N GLU A 145 -3.09 6.24 -2.07
CA GLU A 145 -4.03 5.91 -3.12
C GLU A 145 -5.46 5.76 -2.58
N PHE A 146 -5.65 5.11 -1.42
CA PHE A 146 -6.96 5.02 -0.77
C PHE A 146 -7.51 6.39 -0.36
N PHE A 147 -6.68 7.27 0.18
CA PHE A 147 -7.12 8.64 0.49
C PHE A 147 -7.47 9.43 -0.76
N ARG A 148 -6.67 9.31 -1.84
CA ARG A 148 -6.99 9.95 -3.13
C ARG A 148 -8.29 9.42 -3.71
N GLN A 149 -8.53 8.12 -3.67
CA GLN A 149 -9.78 7.50 -4.11
C GLN A 149 -10.99 8.04 -3.31
N ALA A 150 -10.80 8.29 -2.01
CA ALA A 150 -11.79 8.92 -1.13
C ALA A 150 -11.92 10.45 -1.32
N GLY A 151 -11.24 11.04 -2.31
CA GLY A 151 -11.36 12.44 -2.69
C GLY A 151 -10.45 13.41 -1.94
N TRP A 152 -9.48 12.92 -1.16
CA TRP A 152 -8.51 13.77 -0.48
C TRP A 152 -7.41 14.27 -1.43
N THR A 153 -6.95 15.49 -1.22
CA THR A 153 -5.69 15.96 -1.78
C THR A 153 -4.55 15.44 -0.90
N VAL A 154 -3.70 14.56 -1.43
CA VAL A 154 -2.64 13.91 -0.66
C VAL A 154 -1.28 14.40 -1.10
N THR A 155 -0.54 14.96 -0.15
CA THR A 155 0.89 15.30 -0.27
C THR A 155 1.70 14.19 0.39
N LEU A 156 2.62 13.59 -0.38
CA LEU A 156 3.58 12.62 0.14
C LEU A 156 4.91 13.31 0.43
N ALA A 157 5.46 13.07 1.61
CA ALA A 157 6.80 13.51 1.95
C ALA A 157 7.63 12.34 2.50
N ALA A 158 8.86 12.24 2.05
CA ALA A 158 9.85 11.26 2.50
C ALA A 158 11.09 11.99 3.01
N PRO A 159 11.00 12.64 4.20
CA PRO A 159 12.08 13.42 4.74
C PRO A 159 13.30 12.55 5.03
N GLN A 160 14.49 13.06 4.69
CA GLN A 160 15.74 12.33 4.93
C GLN A 160 16.23 12.52 6.36
N ASP A 161 15.84 13.63 6.99
CA ASP A 161 16.22 13.97 8.36
C ASP A 161 15.11 14.74 9.09
N ILE A 162 15.35 15.02 10.38
CA ILE A 162 14.42 15.76 11.25
C ILE A 162 14.21 17.21 10.77
N ALA A 163 15.17 17.82 10.11
CA ALA A 163 15.04 19.21 9.63
C ALA A 163 14.06 19.27 8.46
N GLU A 164 14.19 18.38 7.46
CA GLU A 164 13.24 18.24 6.37
C GLU A 164 11.85 17.83 6.87
N PHE A 165 11.79 16.93 7.85
CA PHE A 165 10.54 16.53 8.48
C PHE A 165 9.80 17.75 9.07
N LYS A 166 10.48 18.63 9.79
CA LYS A 166 9.90 19.87 10.34
C LYS A 166 9.46 20.84 9.23
N LEU A 167 10.23 20.95 8.16
CA LEU A 167 9.88 21.82 7.03
C LEU A 167 8.60 21.36 6.32
N SER A 168 8.35 20.06 6.25
CA SER A 168 7.14 19.52 5.62
C SER A 168 5.85 20.01 6.30
N PHE A 169 5.85 20.28 7.60
CA PHE A 169 4.71 20.85 8.32
C PHE A 169 4.47 22.34 8.06
N HIS A 170 5.47 23.06 7.59
CA HIS A 170 5.38 24.50 7.34
C HIS A 170 5.14 24.84 5.87
N ALA A 171 5.15 23.84 5.00
CA ALA A 171 5.05 24.05 3.57
C ALA A 171 3.64 24.46 3.11
N ASP A 172 2.60 23.97 3.82
CA ASP A 172 1.22 24.26 3.49
C ASP A 172 0.29 23.94 4.67
N TRP A 173 -1.01 24.24 4.54
CA TRP A 173 -2.03 23.84 5.51
C TRP A 173 -2.58 22.46 5.16
N PHE A 174 -2.69 21.60 6.17
CA PHE A 174 -3.26 20.26 6.04
C PHE A 174 -4.36 20.04 7.08
N ASP A 175 -5.47 19.40 6.65
CA ASP A 175 -6.56 19.02 7.56
C ASP A 175 -6.15 17.81 8.42
N ALA A 176 -5.26 16.98 7.91
CA ALA A 176 -4.71 15.84 8.64
C ALA A 176 -3.23 15.60 8.29
N VAL A 177 -2.51 15.03 9.27
CA VAL A 177 -1.13 14.57 9.09
C VAL A 177 -1.05 13.13 9.56
N ALA A 178 -0.44 12.25 8.76
CA ALA A 178 -0.20 10.87 9.10
C ALA A 178 1.27 10.52 8.94
N LEU A 179 1.80 9.74 9.88
CA LEU A 179 3.18 9.27 9.89
C LEU A 179 3.20 7.74 9.85
N SER A 180 3.93 7.19 8.90
CA SER A 180 4.26 5.76 8.84
C SER A 180 5.58 5.53 9.58
N ILE A 181 5.53 4.69 10.61
CA ILE A 181 6.65 4.27 11.46
C ILE A 181 6.92 2.79 11.31
#